data_57336e5fd159ae25764a42789398bc1b
#
_entry.id   57336e5fd159ae25764a42789398bc1b
#
_cell.length_a   1.000
_cell.length_b   1.000
_cell.length_c   1.000
_cell.angle_alpha   90.00
_cell.angle_beta   90.00
_cell.angle_gamma   90.00
#
_symmetry.space_group_name_H-M   'P 1'
#
loop_
_entity.id
_entity.type
_entity.pdbx_description
1 polymer ?
#
loop_
_entity_poly.entity_id
_entity_poly.type
_entity_poly.pdbx_seq_one_letter_code
_entity_poly.pdbx_strand_id
1 'polypeptide(L)'
;MKVAVLTTSYPTADDPVAGHFVATCVALARERGVEVDVVSPGSFEHFGIAFGGGIANNLRAAPWKFALVPAFLASFSRAARRAARDADLVHAHWIPSAIAARATGKPYVLQVWGTDVELAKRAPALVRPLVAGARSVVAASEFLAAQARELGARRIEIVPPPLTVAAEVAAPAEPPHVLYAGRLSEEKGILEFVEATSGLPRQIVGDGPLRNRVPEALGAVAPREMAAHSELAAVVCVPSRREGYGMPAREALAHGRPLVATRVGGLAELEDAAVLVPPRDVGALRSAVERLLADG
;
A
#
# COMPACT_ATOMS: atom_id res chain seq x y z
N MET A 1 16.83 -21.26 5.44
CA MET A 1 17.19 -19.89 5.01
C MET A 1 16.68 -18.92 6.04
N LYS A 2 17.53 -18.01 6.50
CA LYS A 2 17.17 -16.96 7.46
C LYS A 2 17.17 -15.59 6.79
N VAL A 3 16.08 -14.82 6.97
CA VAL A 3 15.89 -13.51 6.32
C VAL A 3 15.66 -12.46 7.39
N ALA A 4 16.38 -11.34 7.31
CA ALA A 4 16.09 -10.14 8.10
C ALA A 4 15.18 -9.22 7.28
N VAL A 5 13.93 -9.06 7.71
CA VAL A 5 12.96 -8.15 7.10
C VAL A 5 13.07 -6.78 7.77
N LEU A 6 13.33 -5.75 6.97
CA LEU A 6 13.43 -4.36 7.44
C LEU A 6 12.26 -3.55 6.91
N THR A 7 11.54 -2.90 7.81
CA THR A 7 10.35 -2.14 7.45
C THR A 7 10.16 -0.90 8.32
N THR A 8 9.62 0.16 7.75
CA THR A 8 9.23 1.39 8.46
C THR A 8 7.74 1.43 8.82
N SER A 9 7.00 0.36 8.50
CA SER A 9 5.58 0.19 8.87
C SER A 9 5.29 -1.29 9.07
N TYR A 10 4.68 -1.63 10.20
CA TYR A 10 4.30 -2.98 10.57
C TYR A 10 3.16 -2.93 11.59
N PRO A 11 2.23 -3.88 11.61
CA PRO A 11 1.11 -3.87 12.54
C PRO A 11 1.56 -3.84 14.00
N THR A 12 0.83 -3.08 14.81
CA THR A 12 0.96 -3.04 16.27
C THR A 12 -0.42 -3.19 16.90
N ALA A 13 -0.48 -3.32 18.24
CA ALA A 13 -1.76 -3.35 18.96
C ALA A 13 -2.58 -2.07 18.73
N ASP A 14 -1.90 -0.92 18.64
CA ASP A 14 -2.54 0.40 18.49
C ASP A 14 -2.85 0.74 17.01
N ASP A 15 -2.19 0.11 16.06
CA ASP A 15 -2.41 0.30 14.61
C ASP A 15 -2.28 -1.04 13.87
N PRO A 16 -3.34 -1.86 13.86
CA PRO A 16 -3.31 -3.19 13.25
C PRO A 16 -3.30 -3.14 11.71
N VAL A 17 -3.57 -1.99 11.12
CA VAL A 17 -3.65 -1.81 9.66
C VAL A 17 -2.30 -1.43 9.07
N ALA A 18 -1.44 -0.75 9.85
CA ALA A 18 -0.14 -0.27 9.38
C ALA A 18 0.73 -1.41 8.85
N GLY A 19 1.04 -1.40 7.55
CA GLY A 19 1.94 -2.40 6.93
C GLY A 19 1.45 -3.85 7.04
N HIS A 20 0.14 -4.10 7.17
CA HIS A 20 -0.43 -5.45 7.28
C HIS A 20 -0.01 -6.37 6.15
N PHE A 21 0.12 -5.86 4.92
CA PHE A 21 0.59 -6.62 3.77
C PHE A 21 2.04 -7.10 3.92
N VAL A 22 2.90 -6.36 4.64
CA VAL A 22 4.25 -6.84 5.00
C VAL A 22 4.14 -8.00 5.99
N ALA A 23 3.27 -7.88 6.99
CA ALA A 23 3.04 -8.95 7.96
C ALA A 23 2.50 -10.22 7.28
N THR A 24 1.59 -10.08 6.32
CA THR A 24 1.08 -11.20 5.52
C THR A 24 2.21 -11.87 4.72
N CYS A 25 3.08 -11.10 4.06
CA CYS A 25 4.24 -11.65 3.36
C CYS A 25 5.18 -12.40 4.32
N VAL A 26 5.42 -11.86 5.52
CA VAL A 26 6.24 -12.51 6.57
C VAL A 26 5.60 -13.81 7.04
N ALA A 27 4.28 -13.82 7.29
CA ALA A 27 3.56 -15.03 7.69
C ALA A 27 3.69 -16.13 6.64
N LEU A 28 3.42 -15.82 5.38
CA LEU A 28 3.57 -16.75 4.27
C LEU A 28 5.00 -17.28 4.08
N ALA A 29 6.02 -16.45 4.32
CA ALA A 29 7.40 -16.89 4.28
C ALA A 29 7.71 -17.90 5.39
N ARG A 30 7.22 -17.63 6.62
CA ARG A 30 7.37 -18.53 7.77
C ARG A 30 6.66 -19.87 7.54
N GLU A 31 5.44 -19.85 7.00
CA GLU A 31 4.69 -21.07 6.64
C GLU A 31 5.46 -21.95 5.63
N ARG A 32 6.30 -21.33 4.78
CA ARG A 32 7.19 -22.02 3.83
C ARG A 32 8.55 -22.41 4.42
N GLY A 33 8.71 -22.34 5.74
CA GLY A 33 9.94 -22.75 6.43
C GLY A 33 11.08 -21.73 6.36
N VAL A 34 10.81 -20.47 6.01
CA VAL A 34 11.80 -19.39 6.10
C VAL A 34 11.84 -18.84 7.53
N GLU A 35 13.01 -18.83 8.15
CA GLU A 35 13.22 -18.15 9.42
C GLU A 35 13.26 -16.63 9.18
N VAL A 36 12.38 -15.87 9.82
CA VAL A 36 12.25 -14.43 9.56
C VAL A 36 12.36 -13.64 10.86
N ASP A 37 13.37 -12.78 10.91
CA ASP A 37 13.54 -11.73 11.93
C ASP A 37 13.01 -10.39 11.36
N VAL A 38 12.08 -9.75 12.06
CA VAL A 38 11.47 -8.49 11.62
C VAL A 38 12.03 -7.32 12.44
N VAL A 39 12.61 -6.34 11.73
CA VAL A 39 13.01 -5.04 12.27
C VAL A 39 11.97 -4.01 11.84
N SER A 40 11.15 -3.58 12.76
CA SER A 40 10.05 -2.62 12.57
C SER A 40 10.16 -1.47 13.58
N PRO A 41 9.35 -0.40 13.48
CA PRO A 41 9.41 0.73 14.41
C PRO A 41 9.36 0.37 15.90
N GLY A 42 8.73 -0.76 16.26
CA GLY A 42 8.74 -1.27 17.65
C GLY A 42 10.08 -1.85 18.11
N SER A 43 11.05 -2.09 17.23
CA SER A 43 12.33 -2.74 17.54
C SER A 43 13.54 -1.79 17.53
N PHE A 44 13.34 -0.50 17.25
CA PHE A 44 14.38 0.54 17.26
C PHE A 44 13.81 1.89 17.64
N GLU A 45 14.67 2.82 18.05
CA GLU A 45 14.25 4.19 18.38
C GLU A 45 13.94 4.95 17.10
N HIS A 46 12.68 5.24 16.84
CA HIS A 46 12.20 5.86 15.59
C HIS A 46 11.87 7.36 15.72
N PHE A 47 11.95 7.95 16.93
CA PHE A 47 11.75 9.38 17.21
C PHE A 47 10.43 9.95 16.66
N GLY A 48 9.40 9.11 16.49
CA GLY A 48 8.15 9.49 15.85
C GLY A 48 8.29 9.87 14.36
N ILE A 49 9.38 9.45 13.68
CA ILE A 49 9.61 9.64 12.24
C ILE A 49 8.95 8.53 11.43
N ALA A 50 9.22 7.27 11.77
CA ALA A 50 8.50 6.13 11.24
C ALA A 50 7.28 5.84 12.12
N PHE A 51 6.26 5.20 11.56
CA PHE A 51 5.01 4.85 12.22
C PHE A 51 3.85 5.84 11.98
N GLY A 52 2.61 5.39 12.15
CA GLY A 52 1.39 6.19 11.95
C GLY A 52 1.27 6.72 10.52
N GLY A 53 1.23 8.03 10.35
CA GLY A 53 1.05 8.68 9.05
C GLY A 53 2.14 8.45 8.00
N GLY A 54 3.24 7.75 8.36
CA GLY A 54 4.39 7.50 7.51
C GLY A 54 5.43 8.62 7.52
N ILE A 55 6.67 8.30 7.15
CA ILE A 55 7.84 9.19 7.30
C ILE A 55 7.59 10.59 6.72
N ALA A 56 7.09 10.68 5.49
CA ALA A 56 6.90 11.95 4.81
C ALA A 56 5.88 12.86 5.51
N ASN A 57 4.78 12.28 6.00
CA ASN A 57 3.73 13.04 6.69
C ASN A 57 4.18 13.46 8.08
N ASN A 58 4.88 12.58 8.81
CA ASN A 58 5.41 12.90 10.15
C ASN A 58 6.45 14.02 10.10
N LEU A 59 7.30 14.04 9.08
CA LEU A 59 8.28 15.12 8.88
C LEU A 59 7.62 16.43 8.44
N ARG A 60 6.54 16.40 7.64
CA ARG A 60 5.77 17.61 7.29
C ARG A 60 5.01 18.17 8.49
N ALA A 61 4.40 17.30 9.29
CA ALA A 61 3.65 17.70 10.48
C ALA A 61 4.55 18.28 11.58
N ALA A 62 5.82 17.84 11.65
CA ALA A 62 6.79 18.28 12.64
C ALA A 62 8.17 18.49 11.99
N PRO A 63 8.42 19.65 11.30
CA PRO A 63 9.65 19.88 10.54
C PRO A 63 10.94 19.81 11.38
N TRP A 64 10.87 20.14 12.67
CA TRP A 64 12.02 20.01 13.58
C TRP A 64 12.58 18.57 13.65
N LYS A 65 11.75 17.54 13.34
CA LYS A 65 12.19 16.15 13.29
C LYS A 65 13.21 15.87 12.17
N PHE A 66 13.37 16.76 11.20
CA PHE A 66 14.46 16.62 10.21
C PHE A 66 15.84 16.56 10.87
N ALA A 67 16.04 17.25 11.99
CA ALA A 67 17.27 17.17 12.76
C ALA A 67 17.51 15.80 13.40
N LEU A 68 16.46 15.00 13.60
CA LEU A 68 16.54 13.66 14.18
C LEU A 68 16.72 12.54 13.13
N VAL A 69 16.61 12.85 11.84
CA VAL A 69 16.76 11.85 10.76
C VAL A 69 18.10 11.09 10.84
N PRO A 70 19.27 11.74 11.10
CA PRO A 70 20.51 10.98 11.28
C PRO A 70 20.46 9.99 12.44
N ALA A 71 19.88 10.38 13.59
CA ALA A 71 19.74 9.52 14.76
C ALA A 71 18.79 8.35 14.47
N PHE A 72 17.67 8.61 13.81
CA PHE A 72 16.72 7.60 13.31
C PHE A 72 17.42 6.58 12.41
N LEU A 73 18.16 7.03 11.40
CA LEU A 73 18.88 6.14 10.47
C LEU A 73 19.97 5.34 11.19
N ALA A 74 20.68 5.94 12.15
CA ALA A 74 21.67 5.24 12.94
C ALA A 74 21.05 4.17 13.85
N SER A 75 19.91 4.45 14.49
CA SER A 75 19.17 3.50 15.31
C SER A 75 18.66 2.34 14.47
N PHE A 76 17.98 2.63 13.36
CA PHE A 76 17.46 1.63 12.42
C PHE A 76 18.59 0.76 11.83
N SER A 77 19.70 1.37 11.38
CA SER A 77 20.85 0.62 10.85
C SER A 77 21.51 -0.27 11.90
N ARG A 78 21.52 0.14 13.18
CA ARG A 78 22.03 -0.66 14.29
C ARG A 78 21.16 -1.88 14.55
N ALA A 79 19.83 -1.71 14.55
CA ALA A 79 18.88 -2.81 14.68
C ALA A 79 18.98 -3.76 13.48
N ALA A 80 19.06 -3.23 12.25
CA ALA A 80 19.23 -4.00 11.03
C ALA A 80 20.51 -4.86 11.06
N ARG A 81 21.66 -4.30 11.48
CA ARG A 81 22.93 -5.06 11.61
C ARG A 81 22.81 -6.21 12.62
N ARG A 82 22.08 -6.01 13.73
CA ARG A 82 21.88 -7.08 14.71
C ARG A 82 21.06 -8.23 14.14
N ALA A 83 19.92 -7.93 13.51
CA ALA A 83 19.05 -8.92 12.88
C ALA A 83 19.73 -9.63 11.67
N ALA A 84 20.54 -8.89 10.93
CA ALA A 84 21.23 -9.42 9.76
C ALA A 84 22.51 -10.25 10.10
N ARG A 85 22.95 -10.31 11.37
CA ARG A 85 24.21 -10.98 11.73
C ARG A 85 24.25 -12.41 11.19
N ASP A 86 23.21 -13.19 11.44
CA ASP A 86 23.10 -14.60 11.06
C ASP A 86 22.13 -14.82 9.90
N ALA A 87 21.65 -13.73 9.25
CA ALA A 87 20.77 -13.81 8.12
C ALA A 87 21.54 -14.08 6.82
N ASP A 88 20.94 -14.88 5.94
CA ASP A 88 21.45 -15.16 4.59
C ASP A 88 21.16 -13.99 3.64
N LEU A 89 20.05 -13.26 3.89
CA LEU A 89 19.51 -12.19 3.05
C LEU A 89 18.82 -11.14 3.90
N VAL A 90 18.84 -9.90 3.42
CA VAL A 90 18.05 -8.80 3.96
C VAL A 90 16.91 -8.47 2.98
N HIS A 91 15.67 -8.38 3.46
CA HIS A 91 14.52 -7.93 2.67
C HIS A 91 14.05 -6.57 3.19
N ALA A 92 14.31 -5.53 2.42
CA ALA A 92 13.94 -4.16 2.76
C ALA A 92 12.61 -3.78 2.11
N HIS A 93 11.62 -3.40 2.89
CA HIS A 93 10.37 -2.84 2.40
C HIS A 93 10.44 -1.31 2.45
N TRP A 94 10.07 -0.67 1.35
CA TRP A 94 10.24 0.74 1.04
C TRP A 94 11.69 1.20 0.91
N ILE A 95 11.93 2.13 0.02
CA ILE A 95 13.26 2.66 -0.29
C ILE A 95 14.03 3.19 0.94
N PRO A 96 13.40 3.87 1.93
CA PRO A 96 14.13 4.29 3.14
C PRO A 96 14.78 3.12 3.91
N SER A 97 14.18 1.93 3.90
CA SER A 97 14.76 0.75 4.56
C SER A 97 16.00 0.22 3.84
N ALA A 98 16.19 0.52 2.55
CA ALA A 98 17.39 0.14 1.82
C ALA A 98 18.66 0.82 2.36
N ILE A 99 18.53 1.98 3.03
CA ILE A 99 19.66 2.63 3.71
C ILE A 99 20.17 1.74 4.85
N ALA A 100 19.26 1.25 5.69
CA ALA A 100 19.59 0.33 6.78
C ALA A 100 20.06 -1.04 6.25
N ALA A 101 19.43 -1.54 5.18
CA ALA A 101 19.84 -2.79 4.53
C ALA A 101 21.28 -2.73 4.00
N ARG A 102 21.63 -1.66 3.30
CA ARG A 102 23.00 -1.43 2.81
C ARG A 102 24.03 -1.36 3.95
N ALA A 103 23.63 -0.78 5.07
CA ALA A 103 24.50 -0.67 6.25
C ALA A 103 24.82 -2.03 6.89
N THR A 104 24.09 -3.11 6.59
CA THR A 104 24.36 -4.45 7.10
C THR A 104 25.55 -5.12 6.42
N GLY A 105 25.92 -4.70 5.21
CA GLY A 105 26.92 -5.35 4.35
C GLY A 105 26.45 -6.66 3.72
N LYS A 106 25.22 -7.10 3.97
CA LYS A 106 24.63 -8.31 3.38
C LYS A 106 23.96 -8.02 2.03
N PRO A 107 23.80 -9.01 1.15
CA PRO A 107 22.92 -8.89 -0.01
C PRO A 107 21.50 -8.53 0.42
N TYR A 108 20.85 -7.63 -0.30
CA TYR A 108 19.47 -7.28 0.02
C TYR A 108 18.56 -7.26 -1.20
N VAL A 109 17.32 -7.63 -0.97
CA VAL A 109 16.18 -7.43 -1.87
C VAL A 109 15.45 -6.18 -1.42
N LEU A 110 15.05 -5.33 -2.36
CA LEU A 110 14.27 -4.13 -2.09
C LEU A 110 12.86 -4.29 -2.65
N GLN A 111 11.85 -4.22 -1.81
CA GLN A 111 10.46 -4.19 -2.25
C GLN A 111 9.91 -2.77 -2.24
N VAL A 112 9.38 -2.33 -3.39
CA VAL A 112 8.80 -1.02 -3.60
C VAL A 112 7.27 -1.10 -3.61
N TRP A 113 6.60 -0.05 -3.08
CA TRP A 113 5.16 -0.05 -2.85
C TRP A 113 4.40 1.10 -3.53
N GLY A 114 5.11 2.10 -4.06
CA GLY A 114 4.54 3.22 -4.81
C GLY A 114 4.84 4.58 -4.22
N THR A 115 4.36 4.90 -3.02
CA THR A 115 4.63 6.21 -2.39
C THR A 115 6.13 6.50 -2.22
N ASP A 116 6.91 5.48 -1.91
CA ASP A 116 8.37 5.56 -1.80
C ASP A 116 9.04 5.85 -3.14
N VAL A 117 8.54 5.25 -4.21
CA VAL A 117 9.03 5.50 -5.58
C VAL A 117 8.72 6.92 -6.04
N GLU A 118 7.51 7.41 -5.75
CA GLU A 118 7.13 8.80 -6.06
C GLU A 118 7.99 9.82 -5.30
N LEU A 119 8.28 9.55 -4.03
CA LEU A 119 9.19 10.40 -3.24
C LEU A 119 10.63 10.34 -3.75
N ALA A 120 11.07 9.17 -4.18
CA ALA A 120 12.40 8.94 -4.71
C ALA A 120 12.68 9.75 -5.99
N LYS A 121 11.68 9.98 -6.82
CA LYS A 121 11.80 10.83 -8.03
C LYS A 121 12.18 12.27 -7.73
N ARG A 122 11.97 12.75 -6.51
CA ARG A 122 12.35 14.11 -6.07
C ARG A 122 13.84 14.23 -5.74
N ALA A 123 14.52 13.10 -5.45
CA ALA A 123 15.94 13.07 -5.13
C ALA A 123 16.60 11.83 -5.75
N PRO A 124 16.57 11.67 -7.09
CA PRO A 124 17.00 10.45 -7.75
C PRO A 124 18.49 10.13 -7.53
N ALA A 125 19.33 11.14 -7.41
CA ALA A 125 20.76 10.95 -7.16
C ALA A 125 21.07 10.26 -5.82
N LEU A 126 20.24 10.51 -4.80
CA LEU A 126 20.39 9.86 -3.49
C LEU A 126 19.83 8.43 -3.49
N VAL A 127 18.80 8.17 -4.29
CA VAL A 127 18.06 6.89 -4.29
C VAL A 127 18.66 5.88 -5.25
N ARG A 128 19.14 6.28 -6.42
CA ARG A 128 19.73 5.38 -7.42
C ARG A 128 20.78 4.40 -6.86
N PRO A 129 21.75 4.82 -6.02
CA PRO A 129 22.73 3.88 -5.45
C PRO A 129 22.09 2.82 -4.54
N LEU A 130 20.95 3.11 -3.92
CA LEU A 130 20.20 2.17 -3.07
C LEU A 130 19.44 1.16 -3.92
N VAL A 131 18.75 1.62 -4.96
CA VAL A 131 18.00 0.78 -5.88
C VAL A 131 18.92 -0.09 -6.72
N ALA A 132 19.97 0.50 -7.33
CA ALA A 132 20.95 -0.22 -8.15
C ALA A 132 21.84 -1.20 -7.34
N GLY A 133 22.00 -0.97 -6.05
CA GLY A 133 22.76 -1.83 -5.14
C GLY A 133 21.96 -3.01 -4.61
N ALA A 134 20.65 -3.07 -4.82
CA ALA A 134 19.83 -4.22 -4.47
C ALA A 134 20.16 -5.42 -5.38
N ARG A 135 20.20 -6.62 -4.81
CA ARG A 135 20.35 -7.88 -5.56
C ARG A 135 19.18 -8.08 -6.53
N SER A 136 17.99 -7.72 -6.09
CA SER A 136 16.76 -7.67 -6.88
C SER A 136 15.83 -6.62 -6.29
N VAL A 137 15.01 -5.99 -7.14
CA VAL A 137 13.90 -5.13 -6.71
C VAL A 137 12.61 -5.88 -6.96
N VAL A 138 11.75 -5.95 -5.95
CA VAL A 138 10.42 -6.53 -6.06
C VAL A 138 9.41 -5.40 -6.23
N ALA A 139 8.58 -5.50 -7.25
CA ALA A 139 7.49 -4.58 -7.54
C ALA A 139 6.16 -5.33 -7.59
N ALA A 140 5.08 -4.70 -7.14
CA ALA A 140 3.76 -5.31 -7.11
C ALA A 140 3.05 -5.28 -8.48
N SER A 141 3.49 -4.43 -9.41
CA SER A 141 2.87 -4.19 -10.72
C SER A 141 3.93 -3.85 -11.76
N GLU A 142 3.57 -3.98 -13.05
CA GLU A 142 4.42 -3.53 -14.16
C GLU A 142 4.68 -2.02 -14.10
N PHE A 143 3.67 -1.25 -13.71
CA PHE A 143 3.81 0.19 -13.50
C PHE A 143 4.92 0.51 -12.48
N LEU A 144 4.92 -0.15 -11.32
CA LEU A 144 5.96 0.05 -10.31
C LEU A 144 7.33 -0.48 -10.78
N ALA A 145 7.34 -1.58 -11.53
CA ALA A 145 8.54 -2.13 -12.13
C ALA A 145 9.19 -1.15 -13.12
N ALA A 146 8.39 -0.52 -13.98
CA ALA A 146 8.87 0.51 -14.91
C ALA A 146 9.51 1.69 -14.15
N GLN A 147 8.85 2.17 -13.10
CA GLN A 147 9.40 3.25 -12.28
C GLN A 147 10.68 2.85 -11.54
N ALA A 148 10.78 1.60 -11.06
CA ALA A 148 12.00 1.10 -10.44
C ALA A 148 13.16 1.02 -11.44
N ARG A 149 12.89 0.70 -12.73
CA ARG A 149 13.90 0.74 -13.81
C ARG A 149 14.45 2.15 -14.00
N GLU A 150 13.57 3.16 -14.02
CA GLU A 150 13.97 4.57 -14.12
C GLU A 150 14.88 5.00 -12.97
N LEU A 151 14.68 4.42 -11.77
CA LEU A 151 15.52 4.64 -10.59
C LEU A 151 16.79 3.79 -10.59
N GLY A 152 17.04 2.97 -11.62
CA GLY A 152 18.27 2.22 -11.78
C GLY A 152 18.24 0.78 -11.27
N ALA A 153 17.06 0.19 -11.06
CA ALA A 153 16.95 -1.23 -10.74
C ALA A 153 17.50 -2.09 -11.89
N ARG A 154 18.43 -3.00 -11.57
CA ARG A 154 19.09 -3.87 -12.55
C ARG A 154 18.36 -5.19 -12.75
N ARG A 155 17.80 -5.72 -11.69
CA ARG A 155 16.98 -6.93 -11.69
C ARG A 155 15.68 -6.64 -10.99
N ILE A 156 14.57 -6.97 -11.64
CA ILE A 156 13.22 -6.72 -11.13
C ILE A 156 12.44 -8.02 -11.21
N GLU A 157 11.76 -8.31 -10.11
CA GLU A 157 10.79 -9.38 -10.00
C GLU A 157 9.42 -8.75 -9.76
N ILE A 158 8.42 -9.13 -10.55
CA ILE A 158 7.05 -8.68 -10.32
C ILE A 158 6.37 -9.73 -9.47
N VAL A 159 6.13 -9.37 -8.22
CA VAL A 159 5.49 -10.25 -7.23
C VAL A 159 4.34 -9.48 -6.58
N PRO A 160 3.11 -9.73 -7.02
CA PRO A 160 1.94 -9.17 -6.38
C PRO A 160 1.85 -9.56 -4.90
N PRO A 161 1.39 -8.67 -4.02
CA PRO A 161 1.08 -9.07 -2.66
C PRO A 161 -0.05 -10.10 -2.65
N PRO A 162 -0.06 -11.02 -1.66
CA PRO A 162 -1.10 -12.02 -1.57
C PRO A 162 -2.47 -11.37 -1.35
N LEU A 163 -3.48 -11.91 -2.03
CA LEU A 163 -4.88 -11.54 -1.89
C LEU A 163 -5.64 -12.69 -1.25
N THR A 164 -6.61 -12.37 -0.41
CA THR A 164 -7.62 -13.33 0.00
C THR A 164 -8.66 -13.42 -1.12
N VAL A 165 -8.85 -14.62 -1.64
CA VAL A 165 -9.85 -14.89 -2.69
C VAL A 165 -11.07 -15.50 -2.02
N ALA A 166 -12.26 -15.03 -2.35
CA ALA A 166 -13.49 -15.62 -1.88
C ALA A 166 -13.63 -17.05 -2.43
N ALA A 167 -14.04 -17.98 -1.58
CA ALA A 167 -14.30 -19.36 -2.01
C ALA A 167 -15.55 -19.44 -2.92
N GLU A 168 -16.53 -18.58 -2.65
CA GLU A 168 -17.75 -18.41 -3.43
C GLU A 168 -18.08 -16.94 -3.53
N VAL A 169 -18.66 -16.51 -4.65
CA VAL A 169 -19.12 -15.13 -4.83
C VAL A 169 -20.44 -14.96 -4.10
N ALA A 170 -20.43 -14.20 -3.01
CA ALA A 170 -21.64 -13.90 -2.24
C ALA A 170 -22.59 -12.99 -3.05
N ALA A 171 -23.89 -13.09 -2.81
CA ALA A 171 -24.82 -12.07 -3.31
C ALA A 171 -24.56 -10.72 -2.64
N PRO A 172 -24.69 -9.58 -3.36
CA PRO A 172 -24.59 -8.27 -2.75
C PRO A 172 -25.68 -8.07 -1.70
N ALA A 173 -25.44 -7.14 -0.76
CA ALA A 173 -26.43 -6.78 0.25
C ALA A 173 -27.64 -6.08 -0.39
N GLU A 174 -28.81 -6.22 0.24
CA GLU A 174 -30.01 -5.49 -0.09
C GLU A 174 -30.29 -4.39 0.97
N PRO A 175 -30.44 -3.11 0.59
CA PRO A 175 -30.33 -2.56 -0.77
C PRO A 175 -28.86 -2.57 -1.29
N PRO A 176 -28.68 -2.66 -2.63
CA PRO A 176 -27.36 -2.67 -3.23
C PRO A 176 -26.65 -1.33 -2.98
N HIS A 177 -25.34 -1.39 -2.67
CA HIS A 177 -24.57 -0.19 -2.37
C HIS A 177 -23.20 -0.17 -3.06
N VAL A 178 -22.66 1.05 -3.21
CA VAL A 178 -21.30 1.26 -3.73
C VAL A 178 -20.32 1.35 -2.57
N LEU A 179 -19.25 0.57 -2.62
CA LEU A 179 -18.18 0.59 -1.61
C LEU A 179 -17.00 1.45 -2.06
N TYR A 180 -16.57 2.34 -1.18
CA TYR A 180 -15.21 2.89 -1.18
C TYR A 180 -14.41 2.27 -0.04
N ALA A 181 -13.23 1.74 -0.34
CA ALA A 181 -12.29 1.21 0.63
C ALA A 181 -10.92 1.85 0.46
N GLY A 182 -10.44 2.56 1.47
CA GLY A 182 -9.13 3.19 1.39
C GLY A 182 -8.92 4.38 2.30
N ARG A 183 -7.70 4.93 2.24
CA ARG A 183 -7.35 6.12 3.01
C ARG A 183 -8.19 7.33 2.56
N LEU A 184 -8.76 8.05 3.52
CA LEU A 184 -9.55 9.26 3.25
C LEU A 184 -8.60 10.44 2.95
N SER A 185 -8.15 10.52 1.71
CA SER A 185 -7.21 11.54 1.24
C SER A 185 -7.53 11.99 -0.19
N GLU A 186 -7.08 13.18 -0.57
CA GLU A 186 -7.24 13.66 -1.96
C GLU A 186 -6.59 12.75 -2.99
N GLU A 187 -5.47 12.13 -2.63
CA GLU A 187 -4.76 11.21 -3.51
C GLU A 187 -5.60 9.98 -3.85
N LYS A 188 -6.45 9.53 -2.91
CA LYS A 188 -7.34 8.37 -3.07
C LYS A 188 -8.72 8.74 -3.63
N GLY A 189 -8.95 10.01 -3.94
CA GLY A 189 -10.15 10.46 -4.64
C GLY A 189 -11.45 10.34 -3.83
N ILE A 190 -11.38 10.40 -2.48
CA ILE A 190 -12.58 10.26 -1.65
C ILE A 190 -13.61 11.36 -1.92
N LEU A 191 -13.19 12.58 -2.23
CA LEU A 191 -14.12 13.67 -2.50
C LEU A 191 -14.85 13.46 -3.82
N GLU A 192 -14.14 12.98 -4.85
CA GLU A 192 -14.74 12.59 -6.13
C GLU A 192 -15.73 11.43 -5.95
N PHE A 193 -15.42 10.47 -5.08
CA PHE A 193 -16.35 9.40 -4.73
C PHE A 193 -17.62 9.93 -4.10
N VAL A 194 -17.50 10.78 -3.08
CA VAL A 194 -18.64 11.36 -2.36
C VAL A 194 -19.55 12.16 -3.30
N GLU A 195 -18.96 12.92 -4.21
CA GLU A 195 -19.69 13.72 -5.20
C GLU A 195 -20.37 12.81 -6.25
N ALA A 196 -19.64 11.87 -6.83
CA ALA A 196 -20.16 10.96 -7.86
C ALA A 196 -21.29 10.04 -7.34
N THR A 197 -21.24 9.66 -6.08
CA THR A 197 -22.26 8.79 -5.45
C THR A 197 -23.32 9.55 -4.66
N SER A 198 -23.43 10.86 -4.86
CA SER A 198 -24.50 11.67 -4.22
C SER A 198 -25.88 11.15 -4.59
N GLY A 199 -26.70 10.85 -3.57
CA GLY A 199 -28.05 10.27 -3.73
C GLY A 199 -28.07 8.75 -3.98
N LEU A 200 -26.93 8.07 -4.05
CA LEU A 200 -26.84 6.62 -4.17
C LEU A 200 -26.54 5.97 -2.81
N PRO A 201 -27.06 4.75 -2.54
CA PRO A 201 -26.62 3.97 -1.40
C PRO A 201 -25.10 3.71 -1.49
N ARG A 202 -24.38 4.08 -0.42
CA ARG A 202 -22.93 3.95 -0.41
C ARG A 202 -22.40 3.54 0.95
N GLN A 203 -21.27 2.88 0.98
CA GLN A 203 -20.50 2.58 2.17
C GLN A 203 -19.08 3.09 2.00
N ILE A 204 -18.53 3.71 3.03
CA ILE A 204 -17.17 4.25 3.01
C ILE A 204 -16.41 3.65 4.18
N VAL A 205 -15.36 2.89 3.86
CA VAL A 205 -14.47 2.24 4.83
C VAL A 205 -13.07 2.84 4.70
N GLY A 206 -12.57 3.34 5.82
CA GLY A 206 -11.23 3.91 5.89
C GLY A 206 -11.14 5.13 6.79
N ASP A 207 -9.92 5.56 7.02
CA ASP A 207 -9.58 6.74 7.81
C ASP A 207 -8.51 7.58 7.09
N GLY A 208 -8.33 8.83 7.53
CA GLY A 208 -7.32 9.70 6.92
C GLY A 208 -7.55 11.19 7.16
N PRO A 209 -6.72 12.03 6.53
CA PRO A 209 -6.75 13.48 6.75
C PRO A 209 -8.09 14.16 6.42
N LEU A 210 -8.91 13.53 5.58
CA LEU A 210 -10.23 14.07 5.19
C LEU A 210 -11.40 13.46 5.96
N ARG A 211 -11.12 12.76 7.08
CA ARG A 211 -12.17 12.13 7.91
C ARG A 211 -13.27 13.10 8.33
N ASN A 212 -12.91 14.34 8.67
CA ASN A 212 -13.84 15.39 9.03
C ASN A 212 -14.72 15.89 7.85
N ARG A 213 -14.32 15.62 6.60
CA ARG A 213 -15.07 15.92 5.37
C ARG A 213 -16.04 14.80 4.97
N VAL A 214 -15.92 13.63 5.62
CA VAL A 214 -16.67 12.40 5.30
C VAL A 214 -17.13 11.78 6.63
N PRO A 215 -18.03 12.43 7.37
CA PRO A 215 -18.44 12.00 8.71
C PRO A 215 -19.12 10.62 8.72
N GLU A 216 -19.77 10.23 7.60
CA GLU A 216 -20.43 8.94 7.43
C GLU A 216 -19.47 7.75 7.24
N ALA A 217 -18.15 7.97 7.05
CA ALA A 217 -17.21 6.86 6.91
C ALA A 217 -17.16 6.03 8.21
N LEU A 218 -17.08 4.71 8.07
CA LEU A 218 -17.01 3.76 9.20
C LEU A 218 -15.70 3.82 9.99
N GLY A 219 -14.67 4.46 9.43
CA GLY A 219 -13.33 4.42 9.98
C GLY A 219 -12.50 3.27 9.42
N ALA A 220 -11.28 3.10 9.96
CA ALA A 220 -10.44 1.97 9.60
C ALA A 220 -10.99 0.68 10.22
N VAL A 221 -11.06 -0.39 9.44
CA VAL A 221 -11.48 -1.72 9.90
C VAL A 221 -10.30 -2.69 9.81
N ALA A 222 -10.35 -3.78 10.57
CA ALA A 222 -9.33 -4.81 10.47
C ALA A 222 -9.35 -5.48 9.08
N PRO A 223 -8.20 -5.94 8.54
CA PRO A 223 -8.14 -6.55 7.22
C PRO A 223 -9.12 -7.70 7.00
N ARG A 224 -9.37 -8.53 8.03
CA ARG A 224 -10.36 -9.62 7.99
C ARG A 224 -11.80 -9.14 7.83
N GLU A 225 -12.12 -7.94 8.35
CA GLU A 225 -13.46 -7.35 8.27
C GLU A 225 -13.67 -6.69 6.89
N MET A 226 -12.57 -6.24 6.25
CA MET A 226 -12.61 -5.64 4.91
C MET A 226 -13.16 -6.61 3.85
N ALA A 227 -12.86 -7.90 3.98
CA ALA A 227 -13.39 -8.92 3.08
C ALA A 227 -14.92 -8.91 3.07
N ALA A 228 -15.57 -8.89 4.24
CA ALA A 228 -17.03 -8.86 4.36
C ALA A 228 -17.63 -7.59 3.72
N HIS A 229 -17.01 -6.43 3.88
CA HIS A 229 -17.46 -5.21 3.20
C HIS A 229 -17.33 -5.33 1.67
N SER A 230 -16.26 -5.92 1.18
CA SER A 230 -16.09 -6.17 -0.26
C SER A 230 -17.11 -7.17 -0.80
N GLU A 231 -17.35 -8.27 -0.08
CA GLU A 231 -18.30 -9.33 -0.46
C GLU A 231 -19.75 -8.83 -0.55
N LEU A 232 -20.13 -7.89 0.30
CA LEU A 232 -21.49 -7.35 0.34
C LEU A 232 -21.71 -6.18 -0.62
N ALA A 233 -20.67 -5.59 -1.18
CA ALA A 233 -20.82 -4.48 -2.11
C ALA A 233 -21.43 -4.92 -3.45
N ALA A 234 -22.33 -4.13 -4.01
CA ALA A 234 -22.80 -4.33 -5.38
C ALA A 234 -21.75 -3.84 -6.40
N VAL A 235 -21.09 -2.74 -6.10
CA VAL A 235 -20.02 -2.14 -6.92
C VAL A 235 -18.92 -1.63 -6.00
N VAL A 236 -17.67 -1.88 -6.34
CA VAL A 236 -16.53 -1.24 -5.66
C VAL A 236 -15.99 -0.11 -6.52
N CYS A 237 -15.71 1.04 -5.89
CA CYS A 237 -15.22 2.23 -6.58
C CYS A 237 -13.86 2.65 -6.03
N VAL A 238 -12.84 2.74 -6.90
CA VAL A 238 -11.46 3.12 -6.57
C VAL A 238 -11.04 4.35 -7.41
N PRO A 239 -11.45 5.57 -7.02
CA PRO A 239 -11.28 6.79 -7.80
C PRO A 239 -9.93 7.47 -7.56
N SER A 240 -8.89 6.71 -7.32
CA SER A 240 -7.56 7.21 -6.97
C SER A 240 -7.01 8.16 -8.04
N ARG A 241 -6.40 9.27 -7.61
CA ARG A 241 -5.64 10.16 -8.50
C ARG A 241 -4.24 9.61 -8.79
N ARG A 242 -3.74 8.75 -7.92
CA ARG A 242 -2.46 8.01 -8.06
C ARG A 242 -2.56 6.69 -7.32
N GLU A 243 -2.06 5.64 -7.97
CA GLU A 243 -2.06 4.29 -7.41
C GLU A 243 -0.87 3.49 -7.92
N GLY A 244 -0.14 2.83 -7.01
CA GLY A 244 0.98 1.97 -7.39
C GLY A 244 0.53 0.57 -7.83
N TYR A 245 -0.35 -0.03 -7.04
CA TYR A 245 -0.86 -1.38 -7.27
C TYR A 245 -2.39 -1.46 -7.25
N GLY A 246 -3.03 -0.81 -6.27
CA GLY A 246 -4.48 -0.81 -6.12
C GLY A 246 -5.01 -2.05 -5.39
N MET A 247 -4.55 -2.27 -4.15
CA MET A 247 -5.03 -3.38 -3.32
C MET A 247 -6.57 -3.47 -3.28
N PRO A 248 -7.32 -2.39 -2.94
CA PRO A 248 -8.78 -2.48 -2.87
C PRO A 248 -9.44 -2.86 -4.19
N ALA A 249 -8.87 -2.44 -5.32
CA ALA A 249 -9.38 -2.81 -6.64
C ALA A 249 -9.20 -4.31 -6.91
N ARG A 250 -8.03 -4.84 -6.59
CA ARG A 250 -7.73 -6.26 -6.82
C ARG A 250 -8.45 -7.16 -5.81
N GLU A 251 -8.63 -6.71 -4.58
CA GLU A 251 -9.46 -7.38 -3.58
C GLU A 251 -10.92 -7.46 -4.04
N ALA A 252 -11.48 -6.36 -4.57
CA ALA A 252 -12.82 -6.36 -5.14
C ALA A 252 -12.98 -7.43 -6.24
N LEU A 253 -12.05 -7.48 -7.19
CA LEU A 253 -12.05 -8.48 -8.25
C LEU A 253 -11.87 -9.91 -7.72
N ALA A 254 -11.04 -10.11 -6.70
CA ALA A 254 -10.85 -11.41 -6.05
C ALA A 254 -12.12 -11.90 -5.33
N HIS A 255 -13.00 -10.98 -4.93
CA HIS A 255 -14.33 -11.27 -4.37
C HIS A 255 -15.44 -11.27 -5.45
N GLY A 256 -15.09 -11.22 -6.73
CA GLY A 256 -16.04 -11.24 -7.84
C GLY A 256 -16.90 -9.97 -7.93
N ARG A 257 -16.45 -8.84 -7.39
CA ARG A 257 -17.24 -7.60 -7.40
C ARG A 257 -16.97 -6.75 -8.63
N PRO A 258 -18.02 -6.21 -9.27
CA PRO A 258 -17.88 -5.19 -10.29
C PRO A 258 -17.05 -4.01 -9.80
N LEU A 259 -16.11 -3.53 -10.61
CA LEU A 259 -15.15 -2.50 -10.24
C LEU A 259 -15.23 -1.29 -11.17
N VAL A 260 -15.39 -0.11 -10.59
CA VAL A 260 -15.11 1.16 -11.27
C VAL A 260 -13.80 1.72 -10.70
N ALA A 261 -12.84 2.02 -11.55
CA ALA A 261 -11.57 2.59 -11.11
C ALA A 261 -11.08 3.69 -12.06
N THR A 262 -10.19 4.53 -11.59
CA THR A 262 -9.55 5.53 -12.44
C THR A 262 -8.37 4.91 -13.21
N ARG A 263 -8.16 5.35 -14.45
CA ARG A 263 -7.05 4.91 -15.31
C ARG A 263 -5.72 5.57 -14.88
N VAL A 264 -5.19 5.13 -13.73
CA VAL A 264 -3.93 5.66 -13.19
C VAL A 264 -3.04 4.53 -12.67
N GLY A 265 -1.74 4.63 -12.94
CA GLY A 265 -0.72 3.73 -12.38
C GLY A 265 -1.07 2.26 -12.56
N GLY A 266 -0.93 1.48 -11.49
CA GLY A 266 -1.25 0.04 -11.50
C GLY A 266 -2.74 -0.30 -11.67
N LEU A 267 -3.66 0.67 -11.54
CA LEU A 267 -5.08 0.45 -11.87
C LEU A 267 -5.30 0.35 -13.38
N ALA A 268 -4.48 1.02 -14.20
CA ALA A 268 -4.58 0.93 -15.64
C ALA A 268 -4.35 -0.49 -16.17
N GLU A 269 -3.66 -1.34 -15.40
CA GLU A 269 -3.44 -2.75 -15.73
C GLU A 269 -4.71 -3.62 -15.60
N LEU A 270 -5.81 -3.06 -15.09
CA LEU A 270 -7.09 -3.75 -14.88
C LEU A 270 -8.12 -3.49 -15.98
N GLU A 271 -7.71 -2.98 -17.15
CA GLU A 271 -8.65 -2.56 -18.21
C GLU A 271 -9.55 -3.68 -18.75
N ASP A 272 -9.10 -4.93 -18.70
CA ASP A 272 -9.90 -6.08 -19.11
C ASP A 272 -10.89 -6.57 -18.04
N ALA A 273 -10.76 -6.09 -16.80
CA ALA A 273 -11.53 -6.58 -15.64
C ALA A 273 -12.33 -5.47 -14.92
N ALA A 274 -12.15 -4.22 -15.29
CA ALA A 274 -12.74 -3.07 -14.60
C ALA A 274 -13.23 -2.00 -15.57
N VAL A 275 -14.24 -1.25 -15.16
CA VAL A 275 -14.63 -0.01 -15.87
C VAL A 275 -13.66 1.10 -15.47
N LEU A 276 -12.78 1.48 -16.38
CA LEU A 276 -11.80 2.53 -16.13
C LEU A 276 -12.27 3.89 -16.66
N VAL A 277 -12.20 4.90 -15.78
CA VAL A 277 -12.57 6.30 -16.09
C VAL A 277 -11.36 7.23 -15.94
N PRO A 278 -11.37 8.43 -16.53
CA PRO A 278 -10.34 9.43 -16.31
C PRO A 278 -10.28 9.84 -14.81
N PRO A 279 -9.10 10.13 -14.25
CA PRO A 279 -9.00 10.64 -12.89
C PRO A 279 -9.60 12.06 -12.81
N ARG A 280 -10.26 12.35 -11.67
CA ARG A 280 -10.96 13.61 -11.39
C ARG A 280 -12.19 13.90 -12.27
N ASP A 281 -12.62 12.95 -13.07
CA ASP A 281 -13.86 13.07 -13.85
C ASP A 281 -15.04 12.47 -13.05
N VAL A 282 -15.69 13.33 -12.27
CA VAL A 282 -16.82 12.94 -11.42
C VAL A 282 -18.02 12.48 -12.25
N GLY A 283 -18.23 13.08 -13.42
CA GLY A 283 -19.32 12.70 -14.33
C GLY A 283 -19.15 11.31 -14.92
N ALA A 284 -17.95 11.01 -15.43
CA ALA A 284 -17.63 9.67 -15.93
C ALA A 284 -17.68 8.62 -14.81
N LEU A 285 -17.19 8.98 -13.59
CA LEU A 285 -17.26 8.11 -12.43
C LEU A 285 -18.69 7.78 -12.06
N ARG A 286 -19.57 8.79 -11.98
CA ARG A 286 -21.00 8.62 -11.68
C ARG A 286 -21.68 7.71 -12.70
N SER A 287 -21.53 8.01 -13.98
CA SER A 287 -22.16 7.23 -15.07
C SER A 287 -21.72 5.76 -15.07
N ALA A 288 -20.44 5.50 -14.78
CA ALA A 288 -19.92 4.13 -14.67
C ALA A 288 -20.51 3.38 -13.46
N VAL A 289 -20.62 4.04 -12.32
CA VAL A 289 -21.21 3.46 -11.10
C VAL A 289 -22.70 3.17 -11.31
N GLU A 290 -23.48 4.13 -11.83
CA GLU A 290 -24.91 3.96 -12.07
C GLU A 290 -25.19 2.81 -13.05
N ARG A 291 -24.39 2.68 -14.10
CA ARG A 291 -24.51 1.57 -15.05
C ARG A 291 -24.31 0.22 -14.37
N LEU A 292 -23.23 0.04 -13.62
CA LEU A 292 -22.95 -1.24 -12.94
C LEU A 292 -23.96 -1.57 -11.83
N LEU A 293 -24.56 -0.56 -11.18
CA LEU A 293 -25.63 -0.78 -10.22
C LEU A 293 -26.95 -1.20 -10.88
N ALA A 294 -27.17 -0.82 -12.13
CA ALA A 294 -28.37 -1.19 -12.88
C ALA A 294 -28.26 -2.58 -13.54
N ASP A 295 -27.05 -3.04 -13.82
CA ASP A 295 -26.74 -4.31 -14.47
C ASP A 295 -26.68 -5.50 -13.50
N GLY A 296 -26.59 -5.25 -12.19
CA GLY A 296 -26.47 -6.25 -11.10
C GLY A 296 -27.70 -6.29 -10.25
#